data_5b5ce516cb27c4f2ca758b456282c510
#
_entry.id   5b5ce516cb27c4f2ca758b456282c510
#
_cell.length_a   1.000
_cell.length_b   1.000
_cell.length_c   1.000
_cell.angle_alpha   90.00
_cell.angle_beta   90.00
_cell.angle_gamma   90.00
#
_symmetry.space_group_name_H-M   'P 1'
#
loop_
_entity.id
_entity.type
_entity.pdbx_description
1 polymer ?
#
loop_
_entity_poly.entity_id
_entity_poly.type
_entity_poly.pdbx_seq_one_letter_code
_entity_poly.pdbx_strand_id
1 'polypeptide(L)'
;MKHIEYKPFFAALLALTVIGMAASVATLGVRADDNEAITFRTRLTGFGEVPPKLVEGSGTFSGELSADGQSMSWTLTWTGLTGPALVAHIHFGQPQNTGMPVVFFCNGGNRPAPCPDGPDHSGTLTGTFTAADVVAVPSQHVTAGDFAGFVKILRAHLGYANIHTMQFMGGEIRGQIRVGRGDEN
;
A
#
# COMPACT_ATOMS: atom_id res chain seq x y z
N MET A 1 83.53 -64.16 -2.88
CA MET A 1 82.08 -64.20 -2.84
C MET A 1 81.55 -63.60 -1.53
N LYS A 2 81.00 -62.42 -1.54
CA LYS A 2 80.54 -61.73 -0.33
C LYS A 2 79.01 -61.94 -0.24
N HIS A 3 78.56 -62.56 0.82
CA HIS A 3 77.20 -62.75 1.17
C HIS A 3 76.66 -61.40 1.71
N ILE A 4 75.54 -60.94 1.09
CA ILE A 4 74.83 -59.76 1.54
C ILE A 4 73.58 -60.30 2.34
N GLU A 5 73.61 -60.03 3.65
CA GLU A 5 72.43 -60.29 4.53
C GLU A 5 71.38 -59.20 4.38
N TYR A 6 70.19 -59.57 4.05
CA TYR A 6 69.04 -58.70 4.09
C TYR A 6 68.35 -58.77 5.46
N LYS A 7 68.29 -57.63 6.14
CA LYS A 7 67.50 -57.43 7.34
C LYS A 7 66.04 -57.08 6.97
N PRO A 8 65.01 -57.68 7.55
CA PRO A 8 63.60 -57.30 7.29
C PRO A 8 63.30 -56.01 7.99
N PHE A 9 62.78 -55.02 7.21
CA PHE A 9 62.14 -53.83 7.72
C PHE A 9 60.75 -54.14 8.22
N PHE A 10 60.52 -53.91 9.50
CA PHE A 10 59.17 -53.92 10.07
C PHE A 10 58.42 -52.69 9.56
N ALA A 11 57.38 -52.87 8.77
CA ALA A 11 56.44 -51.83 8.39
C ALA A 11 55.50 -51.55 9.56
N ALA A 12 55.63 -50.41 10.18
CA ALA A 12 54.69 -49.92 11.16
C ALA A 12 53.43 -49.42 10.40
N LEU A 13 52.30 -50.12 10.61
CA LEU A 13 51.00 -49.73 10.08
C LEU A 13 50.46 -48.54 10.90
N LEU A 14 50.48 -47.37 10.32
CA LEU A 14 49.90 -46.16 10.91
C LEU A 14 48.39 -46.16 10.60
N ALA A 15 47.58 -46.48 11.61
CA ALA A 15 46.12 -46.37 11.50
C ALA A 15 45.70 -44.88 11.51
N LEU A 16 45.34 -44.36 10.34
CA LEU A 16 44.74 -43.03 10.21
C LEU A 16 43.25 -43.13 10.65
N THR A 17 42.95 -42.64 11.86
CA THR A 17 41.56 -42.38 12.28
C THR A 17 41.05 -41.14 11.60
N VAL A 18 40.18 -41.28 10.60
CA VAL A 18 39.46 -40.16 9.98
C VAL A 18 38.32 -39.78 10.94
N ILE A 19 38.51 -38.69 11.67
CA ILE A 19 37.43 -38.06 12.44
C ILE A 19 36.53 -37.35 11.43
N GLY A 20 35.39 -37.94 11.12
CA GLY A 20 34.38 -37.33 10.30
C GLY A 20 33.74 -36.16 11.05
N MET A 21 34.10 -34.96 10.67
CA MET A 21 33.43 -33.73 11.11
C MET A 21 32.14 -33.61 10.32
N ALA A 22 31.00 -34.02 10.93
CA ALA A 22 29.69 -33.79 10.39
C ALA A 22 29.41 -32.26 10.48
N ALA A 23 29.58 -31.55 9.37
CA ALA A 23 29.14 -30.18 9.24
C ALA A 23 27.60 -30.16 9.21
N SER A 24 26.98 -29.83 10.33
CA SER A 24 25.56 -29.51 10.37
C SER A 24 25.34 -28.22 9.58
N VAL A 25 24.86 -28.33 8.36
CA VAL A 25 24.35 -27.18 7.60
C VAL A 25 23.03 -26.81 8.26
N ALA A 26 23.06 -25.81 9.14
CA ALA A 26 21.86 -25.13 9.59
C ALA A 26 21.27 -24.40 8.36
N THR A 27 20.28 -24.98 7.72
CA THR A 27 19.43 -24.26 6.78
C THR A 27 18.72 -23.18 7.59
N LEU A 28 19.22 -21.94 7.53
CA LEU A 28 18.44 -20.77 7.90
C LEU A 28 17.22 -20.77 6.97
N GLY A 29 16.11 -21.32 7.47
CA GLY A 29 14.82 -21.17 6.81
C GLY A 29 14.54 -19.67 6.74
N VAL A 30 14.69 -19.08 5.56
CA VAL A 30 14.09 -17.80 5.23
C VAL A 30 12.60 -18.04 5.40
N ARG A 31 12.05 -17.58 6.53
CA ARG A 31 10.61 -17.43 6.65
C ARG A 31 10.22 -16.39 5.62
N ALA A 32 9.67 -16.84 4.53
CA ALA A 32 8.87 -15.98 3.66
C ALA A 32 7.58 -15.64 4.44
N ASP A 33 7.64 -14.57 5.22
CA ASP A 33 6.47 -13.85 5.69
C ASP A 33 6.01 -12.89 4.57
N ASP A 34 6.09 -13.35 3.32
CA ASP A 34 5.81 -12.55 2.11
C ASP A 34 4.31 -12.48 1.78
N ASN A 35 3.43 -12.80 2.74
CA ASN A 35 1.98 -12.72 2.52
C ASN A 35 1.29 -11.64 3.37
N GLU A 36 2.03 -10.63 3.81
CA GLU A 36 1.44 -9.51 4.49
C GLU A 36 0.68 -8.62 3.49
N ALA A 37 -0.64 -8.45 3.73
CA ALA A 37 -1.48 -7.64 2.87
C ALA A 37 -0.98 -6.20 2.81
N ILE A 38 -0.80 -5.66 1.60
CA ILE A 38 -0.40 -4.27 1.41
C ILE A 38 -1.62 -3.40 1.67
N THR A 39 -1.56 -2.60 2.71
CA THR A 39 -2.62 -1.67 3.10
C THR A 39 -2.25 -0.22 2.80
N PHE A 40 -3.28 0.59 2.59
CA PHE A 40 -3.17 2.02 2.35
C PHE A 40 -4.12 2.73 3.30
N ARG A 41 -3.63 3.73 4.03
CA ARG A 41 -4.44 4.39 5.07
C ARG A 41 -4.18 5.89 5.10
N THR A 42 -5.21 6.65 5.48
CA THR A 42 -5.07 8.06 5.84
C THR A 42 -6.22 8.51 6.72
N ARG A 43 -5.97 9.54 7.51
CA ARG A 43 -6.97 10.38 8.16
C ARG A 43 -7.17 11.65 7.34
N LEU A 44 -8.43 12.02 7.07
CA LEU A 44 -8.79 13.25 6.39
C LEU A 44 -9.19 14.30 7.41
N THR A 45 -8.69 15.51 7.24
CA THR A 45 -9.03 16.68 8.07
C THR A 45 -8.99 17.94 7.22
N GLY A 46 -9.60 19.03 7.69
CA GLY A 46 -9.49 20.33 7.03
C GLY A 46 -8.05 20.88 7.01
N PHE A 47 -7.22 20.54 8.01
CA PHE A 47 -5.81 20.93 8.03
C PHE A 47 -4.95 20.21 6.98
N GLY A 48 -5.45 19.10 6.44
CA GLY A 48 -4.82 18.43 5.30
C GLY A 48 -5.05 19.10 3.94
N GLU A 49 -5.99 20.05 3.88
CA GLU A 49 -6.32 20.77 2.64
C GLU A 49 -5.25 21.77 2.20
N VAL A 50 -5.35 22.16 0.93
CA VAL A 50 -4.45 23.16 0.33
C VAL A 50 -5.28 24.25 -0.36
N PRO A 51 -5.38 25.46 0.24
CA PRO A 51 -4.90 25.86 1.58
C PRO A 51 -5.66 25.14 2.71
N PRO A 52 -5.07 25.05 3.93
CA PRO A 52 -5.72 24.45 5.09
C PRO A 52 -7.05 25.12 5.43
N LYS A 53 -8.00 24.35 6.01
CA LYS A 53 -9.31 24.82 6.43
C LYS A 53 -9.54 24.54 7.91
N LEU A 54 -10.12 25.51 8.61
CA LEU A 54 -10.55 25.37 9.99
C LEU A 54 -12.01 24.88 9.98
N VAL A 55 -12.18 23.57 9.93
CA VAL A 55 -13.48 22.88 9.96
C VAL A 55 -13.42 21.70 10.92
N GLU A 56 -14.58 21.28 11.44
CA GLU A 56 -14.68 20.14 12.36
C GLU A 56 -14.72 18.80 11.61
N GLY A 57 -15.02 18.83 10.30
CA GLY A 57 -15.12 17.63 9.46
C GLY A 57 -13.86 16.77 9.53
N SER A 58 -14.07 15.47 9.64
CA SER A 58 -12.98 14.49 9.63
C SER A 58 -13.41 13.19 8.96
N GLY A 59 -12.42 12.39 8.53
CA GLY A 59 -12.69 11.11 7.90
C GLY A 59 -11.50 10.17 7.98
N THR A 60 -11.72 8.93 7.57
CA THR A 60 -10.67 7.93 7.41
C THR A 60 -10.83 7.19 6.09
N PHE A 61 -9.72 6.86 5.48
CA PHE A 61 -9.65 5.95 4.34
C PHE A 61 -8.76 4.77 4.70
N SER A 62 -9.21 3.56 4.35
CA SER A 62 -8.41 2.35 4.34
C SER A 62 -8.62 1.60 3.05
N GLY A 63 -7.56 1.03 2.50
CA GLY A 63 -7.58 0.16 1.32
C GLY A 63 -6.65 -1.02 1.51
N GLU A 64 -7.00 -2.17 0.94
CA GLU A 64 -6.19 -3.37 0.94
C GLU A 64 -6.05 -3.89 -0.48
N LEU A 65 -4.80 -4.03 -0.93
CA LEU A 65 -4.47 -4.55 -2.26
C LEU A 65 -4.68 -6.05 -2.29
N SER A 66 -5.37 -6.56 -3.32
CA SER A 66 -5.49 -7.99 -3.57
C SER A 66 -4.11 -8.63 -3.81
N ALA A 67 -3.98 -9.92 -3.50
CA ALA A 67 -2.71 -10.65 -3.64
C ALA A 67 -2.17 -10.67 -5.08
N ASP A 68 -3.05 -10.63 -6.07
CA ASP A 68 -2.70 -10.54 -7.50
C ASP A 68 -2.40 -9.10 -7.98
N GLY A 69 -2.62 -8.10 -7.10
CA GLY A 69 -2.38 -6.69 -7.41
C GLY A 69 -3.34 -6.08 -8.42
N GLN A 70 -4.48 -6.73 -8.73
CA GLN A 70 -5.42 -6.28 -9.78
C GLN A 70 -6.62 -5.52 -9.23
N SER A 71 -6.82 -5.53 -7.91
CA SER A 71 -7.92 -4.82 -7.26
C SER A 71 -7.52 -4.32 -5.87
N MET A 72 -8.30 -3.39 -5.33
CA MET A 72 -8.15 -2.88 -3.98
C MET A 72 -9.53 -2.77 -3.33
N SER A 73 -9.77 -3.55 -2.27
CA SER A 73 -10.91 -3.32 -1.40
C SER A 73 -10.69 -2.06 -0.57
N TRP A 74 -11.74 -1.28 -0.29
CA TRP A 74 -11.58 -0.03 0.44
C TRP A 74 -12.79 0.33 1.29
N THR A 75 -12.53 1.13 2.31
CA THR A 75 -13.54 1.81 3.13
C THR A 75 -13.17 3.28 3.26
N LEU A 76 -14.14 4.16 3.08
CA LEU A 76 -14.06 5.60 3.35
C LEU A 76 -15.16 5.99 4.33
N THR A 77 -14.82 6.68 5.42
CA THR A 77 -15.78 7.20 6.39
C THR A 77 -15.55 8.68 6.61
N TRP A 78 -16.62 9.42 6.96
CA TRP A 78 -16.52 10.82 7.37
C TRP A 78 -17.67 11.21 8.29
N THR A 79 -17.48 12.30 9.02
CA THR A 79 -18.48 12.92 9.90
C THR A 79 -18.19 14.40 10.08
N GLY A 80 -19.20 15.17 10.50
CA GLY A 80 -19.06 16.57 10.87
C GLY A 80 -18.70 17.51 9.73
N LEU A 81 -19.05 17.16 8.48
CA LEU A 81 -18.87 18.07 7.35
C LEU A 81 -19.79 19.29 7.48
N THR A 82 -19.46 20.39 6.81
CA THR A 82 -20.27 21.62 6.80
C THR A 82 -21.56 21.50 6.00
N GLY A 83 -21.72 20.40 5.26
CA GLY A 83 -22.89 20.08 4.44
C GLY A 83 -22.74 18.70 3.82
N PRO A 84 -23.74 18.23 3.05
CA PRO A 84 -23.66 16.95 2.35
C PRO A 84 -22.41 16.84 1.52
N ALA A 85 -21.76 15.64 1.55
CA ALA A 85 -20.63 15.35 0.69
C ALA A 85 -21.07 15.44 -0.78
N LEU A 86 -20.44 16.33 -1.54
CA LEU A 86 -20.75 16.53 -2.95
C LEU A 86 -20.07 15.48 -3.83
N VAL A 87 -18.81 15.23 -3.60
CA VAL A 87 -17.97 14.24 -4.32
C VAL A 87 -16.81 13.80 -3.43
N ALA A 88 -16.38 12.57 -3.60
CA ALA A 88 -15.20 12.04 -2.93
C ALA A 88 -14.34 11.25 -3.91
N HIS A 89 -13.03 11.43 -3.85
CA HIS A 89 -12.08 10.80 -4.78
C HIS A 89 -10.66 10.73 -4.23
N ILE A 90 -9.79 9.98 -4.93
CA ILE A 90 -8.34 9.98 -4.72
C ILE A 90 -7.70 10.75 -5.87
N HIS A 91 -6.86 11.71 -5.52
CA HIS A 91 -6.05 12.50 -6.44
C HIS A 91 -4.62 11.99 -6.54
N PHE A 92 -3.95 12.35 -7.63
CA PHE A 92 -2.51 12.23 -7.78
C PHE A 92 -1.84 13.56 -7.50
N GLY A 93 -1.25 13.72 -6.32
CA GLY A 93 -0.57 14.96 -5.91
C GLY A 93 0.30 14.76 -4.68
N GLN A 94 1.35 15.58 -4.60
CA GLN A 94 2.24 15.65 -3.43
C GLN A 94 1.51 16.25 -2.23
N PRO A 95 1.99 16.03 -0.98
CA PRO A 95 1.58 16.83 0.15
C PRO A 95 1.72 18.34 -0.18
N GLN A 96 0.76 19.16 0.25
CA GLN A 96 0.75 20.61 0.02
C GLN A 96 0.67 21.06 -1.45
N ASN A 97 0.31 20.16 -2.35
CA ASN A 97 0.08 20.46 -3.75
C ASN A 97 -1.25 19.86 -4.21
N THR A 98 -1.90 20.48 -5.20
CA THR A 98 -3.11 19.94 -5.81
C THR A 98 -2.75 19.08 -7.04
N GLY A 99 -3.53 18.05 -7.27
CA GLY A 99 -3.43 17.19 -8.45
C GLY A 99 -4.81 16.86 -8.98
N MET A 100 -4.90 16.04 -10.01
CA MET A 100 -6.18 15.65 -10.59
C MET A 100 -6.69 14.34 -9.98
N PRO A 101 -8.04 14.13 -9.92
CA PRO A 101 -8.62 12.88 -9.44
C PRO A 101 -8.27 11.72 -10.39
N VAL A 102 -7.96 10.56 -9.81
CA VAL A 102 -7.61 9.32 -10.53
C VAL A 102 -8.69 8.25 -10.38
N VAL A 103 -9.29 8.14 -9.19
CA VAL A 103 -10.43 7.26 -8.90
C VAL A 103 -11.43 7.98 -8.03
N PHE A 104 -12.72 7.62 -8.15
CA PHE A 104 -13.81 8.24 -7.40
C PHE A 104 -14.43 7.25 -6.42
N PHE A 105 -14.85 7.71 -5.25
CA PHE A 105 -15.65 6.95 -4.30
C PHE A 105 -17.14 7.13 -4.57
N CYS A 106 -17.58 8.34 -4.92
CA CYS A 106 -18.97 8.69 -5.22
C CYS A 106 -19.05 9.95 -6.09
N ASN A 107 -20.16 10.08 -6.80
CA ASN A 107 -20.58 11.21 -7.62
C ASN A 107 -19.53 11.69 -8.64
N GLY A 108 -18.85 10.76 -9.29
CA GLY A 108 -17.89 11.09 -10.37
C GLY A 108 -17.21 9.86 -10.95
N GLY A 109 -16.50 10.08 -12.05
CA GLY A 109 -15.83 9.01 -12.80
C GLY A 109 -16.79 7.88 -13.16
N ASN A 110 -16.43 6.65 -12.84
CA ASN A 110 -17.26 5.46 -13.05
C ASN A 110 -18.19 5.14 -11.85
N ARG A 111 -18.33 6.07 -10.90
CA ARG A 111 -19.17 5.94 -9.71
C ARG A 111 -20.15 7.11 -9.60
N PRO A 112 -21.19 7.12 -10.47
CA PRO A 112 -22.12 8.25 -10.57
C PRO A 112 -23.11 8.36 -9.39
N ALA A 113 -23.20 7.34 -8.53
CA ALA A 113 -24.08 7.38 -7.37
C ALA A 113 -23.67 8.54 -6.44
N PRO A 114 -24.65 9.29 -5.89
CA PRO A 114 -24.37 10.36 -4.94
C PRO A 114 -23.68 9.81 -3.69
N CYS A 115 -22.93 10.68 -3.03
CA CYS A 115 -22.32 10.35 -1.74
C CYS A 115 -23.46 10.22 -0.68
N PRO A 116 -23.36 9.30 0.28
CA PRO A 116 -24.33 9.21 1.37
C PRO A 116 -24.26 10.45 2.27
N ASP A 117 -25.41 10.82 2.85
CA ASP A 117 -25.57 11.93 3.79
C ASP A 117 -26.40 11.47 4.99
N GLY A 118 -25.72 11.12 6.05
CA GLY A 118 -26.30 10.71 7.34
C GLY A 118 -26.34 11.88 8.34
N PRO A 119 -26.64 11.59 9.62
CA PRO A 119 -26.55 12.59 10.69
C PRO A 119 -25.19 13.26 10.72
N ASP A 120 -25.17 14.58 11.02
CA ASP A 120 -23.95 15.41 11.03
C ASP A 120 -23.17 15.37 9.71
N HIS A 121 -23.89 15.24 8.60
CA HIS A 121 -23.29 15.09 7.27
C HIS A 121 -22.20 14.01 7.26
N SER A 122 -22.53 12.86 7.86
CA SER A 122 -21.67 11.69 7.91
C SER A 122 -21.95 10.70 6.78
N GLY A 123 -20.97 9.87 6.50
CA GLY A 123 -21.15 8.80 5.55
C GLY A 123 -20.10 7.69 5.70
N THR A 124 -20.46 6.51 5.19
CA THR A 124 -19.58 5.38 5.03
C THR A 124 -19.80 4.77 3.66
N LEU A 125 -18.71 4.58 2.93
CA LEU A 125 -18.68 3.88 1.65
C LEU A 125 -17.67 2.75 1.72
N THR A 126 -18.04 1.62 1.10
CA THR A 126 -17.13 0.50 0.87
C THR A 126 -17.21 0.11 -0.59
N GLY A 127 -16.14 -0.49 -1.10
CA GLY A 127 -16.12 -0.97 -2.47
C GLY A 127 -14.78 -1.59 -2.85
N THR A 128 -14.64 -1.81 -4.14
CA THR A 128 -13.40 -2.32 -4.72
C THR A 128 -13.02 -1.43 -5.91
N PHE A 129 -11.80 -0.96 -5.96
CA PHE A 129 -11.22 -0.34 -7.14
C PHE A 129 -10.56 -1.40 -8.02
N THR A 130 -10.75 -1.26 -9.31
CA THR A 130 -10.16 -2.08 -10.37
C THR A 130 -9.65 -1.17 -11.49
N ALA A 131 -9.12 -1.74 -12.56
CA ALA A 131 -8.74 -0.98 -13.76
C ALA A 131 -9.90 -0.12 -14.30
N ALA A 132 -11.15 -0.60 -14.23
CA ALA A 132 -12.32 0.12 -14.73
C ALA A 132 -12.60 1.45 -13.98
N ASP A 133 -12.09 1.60 -12.77
CA ASP A 133 -12.30 2.81 -11.95
C ASP A 133 -11.25 3.90 -12.20
N VAL A 134 -10.11 3.56 -12.83
CA VAL A 134 -9.02 4.51 -13.09
C VAL A 134 -9.37 5.39 -14.28
N VAL A 135 -9.53 6.69 -14.04
CA VAL A 135 -9.81 7.68 -15.09
C VAL A 135 -8.53 8.23 -15.69
N ALA A 136 -8.58 8.68 -16.95
CA ALA A 136 -7.45 9.31 -17.59
C ALA A 136 -7.14 10.69 -16.96
N VAL A 137 -5.85 10.95 -16.72
CA VAL A 137 -5.34 12.28 -16.35
C VAL A 137 -4.17 12.61 -17.28
N PRO A 138 -4.43 13.09 -18.51
CA PRO A 138 -3.38 13.33 -19.50
C PRO A 138 -2.29 14.30 -19.06
N SER A 139 -2.66 15.33 -18.27
CA SER A 139 -1.72 16.32 -17.71
C SER A 139 -0.68 15.73 -16.75
N GLN A 140 -0.97 14.55 -16.17
CA GLN A 140 -0.08 13.82 -15.26
C GLN A 140 0.31 12.46 -15.82
N HIS A 141 0.05 12.23 -17.11
CA HIS A 141 0.40 11.01 -17.86
C HIS A 141 -0.20 9.72 -17.26
N VAL A 142 -1.43 9.83 -16.70
CA VAL A 142 -2.21 8.67 -16.25
C VAL A 142 -3.15 8.24 -17.36
N THR A 143 -3.05 6.99 -17.77
CA THR A 143 -3.95 6.37 -18.77
C THR A 143 -5.17 5.78 -18.07
N ALA A 144 -6.36 5.89 -18.69
CA ALA A 144 -7.54 5.19 -18.19
C ALA A 144 -7.27 3.68 -18.11
N GLY A 145 -7.69 3.07 -17.00
CA GLY A 145 -7.49 1.63 -16.78
C GLY A 145 -6.11 1.23 -16.25
N ASP A 146 -5.17 2.18 -16.06
CA ASP A 146 -3.83 1.87 -15.52
C ASP A 146 -3.88 1.68 -13.98
N PHE A 147 -4.44 0.55 -13.54
CA PHE A 147 -4.50 0.21 -12.11
C PHE A 147 -3.11 0.01 -11.50
N ALA A 148 -2.17 -0.56 -12.25
CA ALA A 148 -0.79 -0.72 -11.78
C ALA A 148 -0.11 0.65 -11.55
N GLY A 149 -0.36 1.62 -12.44
CA GLY A 149 0.07 3.01 -12.27
C GLY A 149 -0.57 3.65 -11.04
N PHE A 150 -1.88 3.45 -10.81
CA PHE A 150 -2.56 3.93 -9.61
C PHE A 150 -1.92 3.36 -8.32
N VAL A 151 -1.64 2.06 -8.26
CA VAL A 151 -0.95 1.44 -7.12
C VAL A 151 0.45 2.04 -6.93
N LYS A 152 1.19 2.32 -8.00
CA LYS A 152 2.51 3.00 -7.92
C LYS A 152 2.40 4.39 -7.32
N ILE A 153 1.36 5.18 -7.69
CA ILE A 153 1.08 6.51 -7.12
C ILE A 153 0.90 6.39 -5.60
N LEU A 154 0.09 5.42 -5.14
CA LEU A 154 -0.14 5.22 -3.72
C LEU A 154 1.12 4.78 -2.97
N ARG A 155 1.88 3.84 -3.52
CA ARG A 155 3.16 3.37 -2.94
C ARG A 155 4.21 4.46 -2.84
N ALA A 156 4.19 5.42 -3.75
CA ALA A 156 5.07 6.59 -3.72
C ALA A 156 4.59 7.68 -2.75
N HIS A 157 3.48 7.46 -2.01
CA HIS A 157 2.84 8.43 -1.13
C HIS A 157 2.36 9.70 -1.86
N LEU A 158 2.03 9.57 -3.13
CA LEU A 158 1.57 10.67 -4.00
C LEU A 158 0.05 10.65 -4.24
N GLY A 159 -0.69 9.75 -3.58
CA GLY A 159 -2.15 9.76 -3.56
C GLY A 159 -2.68 10.49 -2.33
N TYR A 160 -3.78 11.23 -2.48
CA TYR A 160 -4.52 11.77 -1.35
C TYR A 160 -6.03 11.59 -1.54
N ALA A 161 -6.72 11.21 -0.46
CA ALA A 161 -8.18 11.15 -0.42
C ALA A 161 -8.73 12.55 -0.09
N ASN A 162 -9.83 12.93 -0.74
CA ASN A 162 -10.43 14.24 -0.60
C ASN A 162 -11.96 14.15 -0.67
N ILE A 163 -12.65 14.93 0.16
CA ILE A 163 -14.10 15.05 0.17
C ILE A 163 -14.44 16.54 0.02
N HIS A 164 -15.38 16.82 -0.87
CA HIS A 164 -15.87 18.16 -1.18
C HIS A 164 -17.31 18.34 -0.71
N THR A 165 -17.66 19.57 -0.33
CA THR A 165 -19.04 20.00 -0.08
C THR A 165 -19.36 21.23 -0.94
N MET A 166 -20.62 21.64 -0.96
CA MET A 166 -21.02 22.86 -1.66
C MET A 166 -20.35 24.10 -1.09
N GLN A 167 -20.04 24.13 0.22
CA GLN A 167 -19.33 25.22 0.86
C GLN A 167 -17.85 25.23 0.51
N PHE A 168 -17.27 24.06 0.29
CA PHE A 168 -15.85 23.88 -0.04
C PHE A 168 -15.69 23.05 -1.31
N MET A 169 -16.01 23.65 -2.45
CA MET A 169 -15.92 23.01 -3.75
C MET A 169 -14.50 22.65 -4.18
N GLY A 170 -13.49 23.27 -3.57
CA GLY A 170 -12.07 22.92 -3.75
C GLY A 170 -11.58 21.80 -2.81
N GLY A 171 -12.47 21.22 -1.99
CA GLY A 171 -12.19 20.22 -0.97
C GLY A 171 -12.42 20.75 0.45
N GLU A 172 -13.05 19.99 1.32
CA GLU A 172 -13.30 20.32 2.73
C GLU A 172 -12.33 19.59 3.64
N ILE A 173 -12.16 18.29 3.43
CA ILE A 173 -11.23 17.46 4.19
C ILE A 173 -10.35 16.63 3.25
N ARG A 174 -9.08 16.52 3.60
CA ARG A 174 -8.05 15.85 2.81
C ARG A 174 -7.11 15.05 3.69
N GLY A 175 -6.60 13.92 3.18
CA GLY A 175 -5.55 13.15 3.82
C GLY A 175 -4.59 12.53 2.80
N GLN A 176 -3.28 12.69 3.00
CA GLN A 176 -2.27 12.03 2.18
C GLN A 176 -2.19 10.56 2.54
N ILE A 177 -2.39 9.69 1.54
CA ILE A 177 -2.41 8.24 1.73
C ILE A 177 -1.00 7.71 1.98
N ARG A 178 -0.88 6.81 2.95
CA ARG A 178 0.36 6.13 3.32
C ARG A 178 0.19 4.62 3.17
N VAL A 179 1.29 3.96 2.83
CA VAL A 179 1.36 2.49 2.88
C VAL A 179 1.51 2.11 4.35
N GLY A 180 0.65 1.20 4.82
CA GLY A 180 0.76 0.53 6.11
C GLY A 180 1.16 -0.93 5.91
N ARG A 181 1.77 -1.54 6.92
CA ARG A 181 1.87 -2.99 7.05
C ARG A 181 0.69 -3.46 7.87
N GLY A 182 0.24 -4.70 7.67
CA GLY A 182 -1.04 -5.21 8.16
C GLY A 182 -1.29 -5.14 9.67
N ASP A 183 -0.28 -4.92 10.49
CA ASP A 183 -0.27 -5.01 11.95
C ASP A 183 0.00 -3.68 12.69
N GLU A 184 0.12 -2.54 12.01
CA GLU A 184 0.20 -1.22 12.68
C GLU A 184 -1.21 -0.69 13.00
N ASN A 185 -1.74 -1.07 14.17
CA ASN A 185 -2.91 -0.46 14.82
C ASN A 185 -2.49 0.71 15.73
#